data_f2eef9667a9950b699665a87c5137220
#
_entry.id   f2eef9667a9950b699665a87c5137220
#
_cell.length_a   1.000
_cell.length_b   1.000
_cell.length_c   1.000
_cell.angle_alpha   90.00
_cell.angle_beta   90.00
_cell.angle_gamma   90.00
#
_symmetry.space_group_name_H-M   'P 1'
#
loop_
_entity.id
_entity.type
_entity.pdbx_description
1 polymer ?
#
loop_
_entity_poly.entity_id
_entity_poly.type
_entity_poly.pdbx_seq_one_letter_code
_entity_poly.pdbx_strand_id
1 'polypeptide(L)'
;MTIQWYPGHMAKAKRQVSEKLQFVDIVFELVDGRLPISSRNPMLDQILQGKPRLVLINKADLADPSQTKQWETYFNKQGFAVLAINSQDNKGSKSILPKAKEALVEKLQREQQKGLKPRAIRAMVIGIPNVGKSTLLNRLAGKKKAKTGNSPGVTKGQQWIRYKNDLELLDTPGILWPKFEDQEIGKKLALTGAIKEQLFHQDDIALYGLDFFIQFYPEQLAKRYQLTQEDLQLSTPDLLMLITQKQGFQEDYEKGSQRVIHDIRDGKLGKYTLDRYEEMGE
;
A
#
# COMPACT_ATOMS: atom_id res chain seq x y z
N MET A 1 -19.51 -12.42 -1.48
CA MET A 1 -19.48 -11.34 -2.50
C MET A 1 -18.21 -11.44 -3.33
N THR A 2 -18.23 -11.31 -4.66
CA THR A 2 -17.02 -11.35 -5.49
C THR A 2 -16.60 -9.92 -5.82
N ILE A 3 -15.52 -9.46 -5.22
CA ILE A 3 -14.95 -8.14 -5.51
C ILE A 3 -14.18 -8.24 -6.85
N GLN A 4 -14.62 -7.49 -7.86
CA GLN A 4 -13.98 -7.46 -9.18
C GLN A 4 -13.58 -6.03 -9.55
N TRP A 5 -12.43 -5.89 -10.21
CA TRP A 5 -11.93 -4.63 -10.74
C TRP A 5 -11.97 -4.65 -12.28
N TYR A 6 -12.26 -3.52 -12.93
CA TYR A 6 -12.50 -3.44 -14.38
C TYR A 6 -11.28 -3.79 -15.24
N PRO A 7 -11.36 -4.75 -16.20
CA PRO A 7 -10.21 -5.27 -16.97
C PRO A 7 -9.58 -4.28 -17.96
N GLY A 8 -10.37 -3.34 -18.53
CA GLY A 8 -9.91 -2.48 -19.64
C GLY A 8 -8.77 -1.51 -19.30
N HIS A 9 -8.75 -0.97 -18.08
CA HIS A 9 -7.69 -0.06 -17.66
C HIS A 9 -6.36 -0.77 -17.38
N MET A 10 -6.39 -2.06 -17.11
CA MET A 10 -5.23 -2.84 -16.70
C MET A 10 -4.36 -3.31 -17.85
N ALA A 11 -4.96 -3.75 -18.96
CA ALA A 11 -4.21 -4.08 -20.17
C ALA A 11 -3.42 -2.85 -20.66
N LYS A 12 -4.05 -1.68 -20.58
CA LYS A 12 -3.38 -0.39 -20.90
C LYS A 12 -2.25 -0.09 -19.93
N ALA A 13 -2.47 -0.25 -18.62
CA ALA A 13 -1.46 0.02 -17.60
C ALA A 13 -0.28 -0.96 -17.71
N LYS A 14 -0.55 -2.27 -17.91
CA LYS A 14 0.48 -3.30 -18.18
C LYS A 14 1.35 -2.90 -19.37
N ARG A 15 0.72 -2.55 -20.51
CA ARG A 15 1.44 -2.12 -21.72
C ARG A 15 2.30 -0.88 -21.45
N GLN A 16 1.75 0.13 -20.78
CA GLN A 16 2.46 1.35 -20.42
C GLN A 16 3.69 1.10 -19.53
N VAL A 17 3.59 0.18 -18.57
CA VAL A 17 4.74 -0.21 -17.72
C VAL A 17 5.79 -0.91 -18.58
N SER A 18 5.41 -1.93 -19.37
CA SER A 18 6.34 -2.69 -20.22
C SER A 18 7.08 -1.79 -21.22
N GLU A 19 6.37 -0.87 -21.90
CA GLU A 19 6.96 0.07 -22.86
C GLU A 19 8.00 1.00 -22.23
N LYS A 20 7.82 1.39 -20.96
CA LYS A 20 8.70 2.33 -20.26
C LYS A 20 9.81 1.66 -19.45
N LEU A 21 9.71 0.35 -19.23
CA LEU A 21 10.68 -0.38 -18.41
C LEU A 21 12.12 -0.30 -18.95
N GLN A 22 12.28 -0.20 -20.28
CA GLN A 22 13.60 -0.03 -20.91
C GLN A 22 14.29 1.30 -20.58
N PHE A 23 13.51 2.35 -20.20
CA PHE A 23 14.03 3.68 -19.92
C PHE A 23 14.38 3.92 -18.46
N VAL A 24 14.17 2.93 -17.59
CA VAL A 24 14.44 3.03 -16.15
C VAL A 24 15.53 2.08 -15.71
N ASP A 25 16.26 2.47 -14.68
CA ASP A 25 17.34 1.69 -14.07
C ASP A 25 16.81 0.75 -12.99
N ILE A 26 15.79 1.21 -12.26
CA ILE A 26 15.23 0.53 -11.09
C ILE A 26 13.72 0.79 -11.01
N VAL A 27 13.00 -0.12 -10.37
CA VAL A 27 11.58 0.04 -10.06
C VAL A 27 11.41 0.25 -8.55
N PHE A 28 10.69 1.30 -8.17
CA PHE A 28 10.23 1.52 -6.80
C PHE A 28 8.82 0.91 -6.69
N GLU A 29 8.73 -0.24 -6.04
CA GLU A 29 7.47 -0.93 -5.78
C GLU A 29 6.92 -0.47 -4.44
N LEU A 30 5.86 0.37 -4.45
CA LEU A 30 5.19 0.79 -3.23
C LEU A 30 4.17 -0.24 -2.79
N VAL A 31 4.30 -0.69 -1.56
CA VAL A 31 3.33 -1.53 -0.85
C VAL A 31 2.78 -0.78 0.36
N ASP A 32 1.55 -1.09 0.77
CA ASP A 32 0.95 -0.51 1.99
C ASP A 32 1.46 -1.28 3.21
N GLY A 33 2.05 -0.61 4.19
CA GLY A 33 2.59 -1.25 5.39
C GLY A 33 1.56 -2.03 6.21
N ARG A 34 0.27 -1.73 6.04
CA ARG A 34 -0.82 -2.47 6.67
C ARG A 34 -1.14 -3.81 5.98
N LEU A 35 -0.71 -3.96 4.71
CA LEU A 35 -0.88 -5.18 3.90
C LEU A 35 0.28 -5.36 2.88
N PRO A 36 1.49 -5.65 3.38
CA PRO A 36 2.69 -5.67 2.56
C PRO A 36 2.68 -6.68 1.41
N ILE A 37 2.02 -7.81 1.57
CA ILE A 37 1.87 -8.83 0.51
C ILE A 37 0.58 -8.61 -0.28
N SER A 38 -0.55 -8.43 0.39
CA SER A 38 -1.85 -8.27 -0.28
C SER A 38 -1.93 -7.01 -1.14
N SER A 39 -1.05 -6.02 -0.92
CA SER A 39 -0.91 -4.83 -1.79
C SER A 39 0.09 -5.00 -2.93
N ARG A 40 0.79 -6.13 -3.04
CA ARG A 40 1.63 -6.45 -4.20
C ARG A 40 0.78 -7.01 -5.32
N ASN A 41 1.02 -6.53 -6.53
CA ASN A 41 0.39 -7.10 -7.71
C ASN A 41 1.23 -8.29 -8.22
N PRO A 42 0.75 -9.53 -8.16
CA PRO A 42 1.52 -10.72 -8.55
C PRO A 42 1.95 -10.72 -10.02
N MET A 43 1.22 -10.01 -10.89
CA MET A 43 1.58 -9.88 -12.30
C MET A 43 2.84 -9.03 -12.53
N LEU A 44 3.26 -8.22 -11.54
CA LEU A 44 4.43 -7.36 -11.70
C LEU A 44 5.73 -8.15 -11.84
N ASP A 45 5.85 -9.30 -11.21
CA ASP A 45 7.05 -10.14 -11.32
C ASP A 45 7.30 -10.57 -12.77
N GLN A 46 6.24 -10.91 -13.50
CA GLN A 46 6.32 -11.24 -14.92
C GLN A 46 6.60 -10.05 -15.82
N ILE A 47 6.01 -8.87 -15.48
CA ILE A 47 6.14 -7.65 -16.28
C ILE A 47 7.54 -7.06 -16.15
N LEU A 48 8.12 -7.08 -14.95
CA LEU A 48 9.36 -6.38 -14.63
C LEU A 48 10.62 -7.13 -15.11
N GLN A 49 10.52 -8.39 -15.54
CA GLN A 49 11.58 -9.14 -16.23
C GLN A 49 12.96 -9.06 -15.55
N GLY A 50 13.01 -9.22 -14.23
CA GLY A 50 14.26 -9.17 -13.46
C GLY A 50 14.88 -7.77 -13.29
N LYS A 51 14.14 -6.68 -13.63
CA LYS A 51 14.58 -5.32 -13.37
C LYS A 51 14.84 -5.13 -11.86
N PRO A 52 15.96 -4.50 -11.45
CA PRO A 52 16.22 -4.19 -10.05
C PRO A 52 15.04 -3.50 -9.39
N ARG A 53 14.71 -3.91 -8.15
CA ARG A 53 13.59 -3.36 -7.39
C ARG A 53 14.01 -2.88 -6.02
N LEU A 54 13.39 -1.76 -5.61
CA LEU A 54 13.37 -1.29 -4.24
C LEU A 54 11.92 -1.33 -3.75
N VAL A 55 11.63 -2.22 -2.81
CA VAL A 55 10.32 -2.30 -2.16
C VAL A 55 10.23 -1.20 -1.11
N LEU A 56 9.25 -0.33 -1.25
CA LEU A 56 8.98 0.76 -0.31
C LEU A 56 7.70 0.43 0.47
N ILE A 57 7.87 -0.01 1.72
CA ILE A 57 6.76 -0.27 2.66
C ILE A 57 6.27 1.09 3.15
N ASN A 58 5.28 1.64 2.46
CA ASN A 58 4.73 2.96 2.75
C ASN A 58 3.63 2.90 3.81
N LYS A 59 3.29 4.05 4.40
CA LYS A 59 2.37 4.18 5.53
C LYS A 59 2.83 3.37 6.76
N ALA A 60 4.13 3.26 6.97
CA ALA A 60 4.70 2.57 8.12
C ALA A 60 4.31 3.22 9.46
N ASP A 61 3.83 4.46 9.44
CA ASP A 61 3.23 5.16 10.57
C ASP A 61 1.89 4.57 11.02
N LEU A 62 1.13 3.93 10.12
CA LEU A 62 -0.15 3.26 10.38
C LEU A 62 0.01 1.75 10.63
N ALA A 63 1.15 1.18 10.26
CA ALA A 63 1.42 -0.24 10.35
C ALA A 63 1.97 -0.66 11.74
N ASP A 64 1.74 -1.91 12.12
CA ASP A 64 2.35 -2.54 13.29
C ASP A 64 3.88 -2.60 13.10
N PRO A 65 4.67 -1.99 14.01
CA PRO A 65 6.13 -1.94 13.86
C PRO A 65 6.80 -3.32 13.89
N SER A 66 6.25 -4.27 14.67
CA SER A 66 6.79 -5.63 14.77
C SER A 66 6.61 -6.38 13.45
N GLN A 67 5.41 -6.30 12.88
CA GLN A 67 5.10 -6.88 11.58
C GLN A 67 5.90 -6.21 10.46
N THR A 68 6.04 -4.87 10.49
CA THR A 68 6.85 -4.13 9.51
C THR A 68 8.29 -4.65 9.47
N LYS A 69 8.92 -4.89 10.63
CA LYS A 69 10.28 -5.43 10.71
C LYS A 69 10.38 -6.86 10.17
N GLN A 70 9.39 -7.71 10.44
CA GLN A 70 9.34 -9.07 9.89
C GLN A 70 9.20 -9.04 8.37
N TRP A 71 8.37 -8.17 7.82
CA TRP A 71 8.21 -8.00 6.37
C TRP A 71 9.45 -7.41 5.69
N GLU A 72 10.16 -6.48 6.32
CA GLU A 72 11.47 -6.03 5.82
C GLU A 72 12.45 -7.20 5.73
N THR A 73 12.50 -8.05 6.75
CA THR A 73 13.35 -9.25 6.77
C THR A 73 12.95 -10.22 5.66
N TYR A 74 11.66 -10.46 5.47
CA TYR A 74 11.14 -11.32 4.42
C TYR A 74 11.56 -10.84 3.02
N PHE A 75 11.32 -9.57 2.70
CA PHE A 75 11.69 -9.03 1.38
C PHE A 75 13.20 -9.06 1.14
N ASN A 76 14.01 -8.80 2.16
CA ASN A 76 15.47 -8.93 2.06
C ASN A 76 15.89 -10.38 1.77
N LYS A 77 15.27 -11.38 2.42
CA LYS A 77 15.53 -12.80 2.14
C LYS A 77 15.14 -13.19 0.71
N GLN A 78 14.13 -12.55 0.13
CA GLN A 78 13.73 -12.72 -1.26
C GLN A 78 14.66 -11.98 -2.27
N GLY A 79 15.72 -11.32 -1.78
CA GLY A 79 16.69 -10.59 -2.62
C GLY A 79 16.25 -9.19 -3.03
N PHE A 80 15.18 -8.64 -2.44
CA PHE A 80 14.75 -7.26 -2.71
C PHE A 80 15.43 -6.28 -1.75
N ALA A 81 15.90 -5.16 -2.26
CA ALA A 81 16.16 -4.01 -1.41
C ALA A 81 14.83 -3.51 -0.84
N VAL A 82 14.79 -3.21 0.46
CA VAL A 82 13.54 -2.80 1.13
C VAL A 82 13.79 -1.60 2.05
N LEU A 83 12.76 -0.78 2.22
CA LEU A 83 12.79 0.38 3.11
C LEU A 83 11.37 0.74 3.57
N ALA A 84 11.15 0.78 4.89
CA ALA A 84 9.91 1.29 5.46
C ALA A 84 9.91 2.83 5.47
N ILE A 85 8.82 3.44 4.98
CA ILE A 85 8.69 4.89 4.83
C ILE A 85 7.31 5.40 5.26
N ASN A 86 7.25 6.69 5.58
CA ASN A 86 6.01 7.46 5.57
C ASN A 86 6.13 8.56 4.50
N SER A 87 5.32 8.49 3.45
CA SER A 87 5.32 9.50 2.37
C SER A 87 4.75 10.85 2.80
N GLN A 88 4.03 10.94 3.93
CA GLN A 88 3.45 12.19 4.42
C GLN A 88 4.48 13.05 5.17
N ASP A 89 5.51 12.43 5.75
CA ASP A 89 6.61 13.10 6.42
C ASP A 89 7.97 12.83 5.73
N ASN A 90 9.05 13.27 6.34
CA ASN A 90 10.40 13.01 5.81
C ASN A 90 11.03 11.71 6.33
N LYS A 91 10.29 10.93 7.13
CA LYS A 91 10.81 9.72 7.73
C LYS A 91 11.04 8.65 6.66
N GLY A 92 12.27 8.24 6.50
CA GLY A 92 12.68 7.25 5.50
C GLY A 92 12.93 7.82 4.10
N SER A 93 12.29 8.93 3.69
CA SER A 93 12.42 9.42 2.30
C SER A 93 13.84 9.85 1.92
N LYS A 94 14.66 10.33 2.87
CA LYS A 94 16.07 10.66 2.64
C LYS A 94 16.94 9.44 2.34
N SER A 95 16.53 8.26 2.79
CA SER A 95 17.24 6.99 2.61
C SER A 95 16.92 6.30 1.28
N ILE A 96 15.92 6.78 0.54
CA ILE A 96 15.50 6.16 -0.74
C ILE A 96 16.64 6.19 -1.77
N LEU A 97 17.27 7.34 -1.97
CA LEU A 97 18.36 7.46 -2.95
C LEU A 97 19.60 6.63 -2.58
N PRO A 98 20.12 6.66 -1.33
CA PRO A 98 21.17 5.74 -0.90
C PRO A 98 20.82 4.27 -1.13
N LYS A 99 19.60 3.85 -0.75
CA LYS A 99 19.15 2.47 -0.92
C LYS A 99 19.00 2.07 -2.39
N ALA A 100 18.57 2.98 -3.25
CA ALA A 100 18.52 2.76 -4.69
C ALA A 100 19.93 2.62 -5.31
N LYS A 101 20.91 3.41 -4.85
CA LYS A 101 22.32 3.28 -5.27
C LYS A 101 22.92 1.94 -4.83
N GLU A 102 22.60 1.48 -3.62
CA GLU A 102 23.00 0.16 -3.11
C GLU A 102 22.44 -0.96 -4.02
N ALA A 103 21.15 -0.91 -4.34
CA ALA A 103 20.52 -1.89 -5.22
C ALA A 103 21.04 -1.87 -6.67
N LEU A 104 21.73 -0.80 -7.08
CA LEU A 104 22.30 -0.64 -8.42
C LEU A 104 23.83 -0.69 -8.43
N VAL A 105 24.48 -1.08 -7.34
CA VAL A 105 25.95 -0.96 -7.18
C VAL A 105 26.70 -1.57 -8.35
N GLU A 106 26.38 -2.80 -8.75
CA GLU A 106 27.04 -3.48 -9.86
C GLU A 106 26.87 -2.75 -11.19
N LYS A 107 25.65 -2.24 -11.47
CA LYS A 107 25.38 -1.48 -12.68
C LYS A 107 26.18 -0.19 -12.72
N LEU A 108 26.18 0.57 -11.63
CA LEU A 108 26.88 1.84 -11.53
C LEU A 108 28.41 1.66 -11.66
N GLN A 109 28.96 0.61 -11.07
CA GLN A 109 30.39 0.26 -11.23
C GLN A 109 30.71 -0.09 -12.67
N ARG A 110 29.90 -0.90 -13.37
CA ARG A 110 30.09 -1.23 -14.79
C ARG A 110 30.02 0.02 -15.69
N GLU A 111 29.09 0.94 -15.42
CA GLU A 111 28.99 2.22 -16.14
C GLU A 111 30.25 3.08 -15.93
N GLN A 112 30.75 3.16 -14.71
CA GLN A 112 31.97 3.89 -14.36
C GLN A 112 33.20 3.29 -15.06
N GLN A 113 33.38 1.96 -15.04
CA GLN A 113 34.47 1.25 -15.72
C GLN A 113 34.46 1.49 -17.23
N LYS A 114 33.31 1.72 -17.84
CA LYS A 114 33.15 2.08 -19.25
C LYS A 114 33.36 3.57 -19.54
N GLY A 115 33.77 4.36 -18.53
CA GLY A 115 34.01 5.80 -18.68
C GLY A 115 32.74 6.63 -18.89
N LEU A 116 31.56 6.10 -18.59
CA LEU A 116 30.32 6.84 -18.71
C LEU A 116 30.21 7.89 -17.62
N LYS A 117 29.78 9.10 -18.01
CA LYS A 117 29.56 10.19 -17.04
C LYS A 117 28.42 9.86 -16.09
N PRO A 118 28.55 10.17 -14.78
CA PRO A 118 27.47 10.02 -13.83
C PRO A 118 26.20 10.76 -14.30
N ARG A 119 25.08 10.07 -14.22
CA ARG A 119 23.74 10.63 -14.55
C ARG A 119 22.75 10.32 -13.44
N ALA A 120 21.63 11.00 -13.46
CA ALA A 120 20.53 10.68 -12.55
C ALA A 120 20.04 9.23 -12.75
N ILE A 121 19.79 8.54 -11.65
CA ILE A 121 19.10 7.24 -11.65
C ILE A 121 17.67 7.47 -12.12
N ARG A 122 17.21 6.69 -13.06
CA ARG A 122 15.82 6.69 -13.51
C ARG A 122 15.05 5.58 -12.83
N ALA A 123 14.05 5.94 -12.05
CA ALA A 123 13.19 4.99 -11.36
C ALA A 123 11.74 5.13 -11.81
N MET A 124 11.08 3.98 -12.03
CA MET A 124 9.63 3.91 -12.22
C MET A 124 8.97 3.63 -10.88
N VAL A 125 7.90 4.39 -10.55
CA VAL A 125 7.15 4.21 -9.31
C VAL A 125 5.86 3.46 -9.61
N ILE A 126 5.73 2.26 -9.07
CA ILE A 126 4.56 1.37 -9.25
C ILE A 126 3.91 1.03 -7.93
N GLY A 127 2.69 0.55 -7.97
CA GLY A 127 1.91 0.09 -6.81
C GLY A 127 0.41 0.23 -7.06
N ILE A 128 -0.38 -0.30 -6.15
CA ILE A 128 -1.84 -0.25 -6.19
C ILE A 128 -2.37 1.20 -6.06
N PRO A 129 -3.64 1.46 -6.38
CA PRO A 129 -4.28 2.73 -6.06
C PRO A 129 -4.19 3.05 -4.56
N ASN A 130 -4.11 4.32 -4.22
CA ASN A 130 -4.09 4.86 -2.85
C ASN A 130 -2.95 4.35 -1.93
N VAL A 131 -1.94 3.66 -2.47
CA VAL A 131 -0.75 3.25 -1.70
C VAL A 131 0.17 4.42 -1.34
N GLY A 132 -0.03 5.60 -1.96
CA GLY A 132 0.72 6.82 -1.66
C GLY A 132 1.77 7.22 -2.72
N LYS A 133 1.71 6.68 -3.95
CA LYS A 133 2.67 7.02 -5.04
C LYS A 133 2.78 8.52 -5.27
N SER A 134 1.67 9.18 -5.57
CA SER A 134 1.67 10.63 -5.85
C SER A 134 2.07 11.47 -4.64
N THR A 135 1.78 11.00 -3.43
CA THR A 135 2.23 11.65 -2.19
C THR A 135 3.75 11.59 -2.07
N LEU A 136 4.34 10.40 -2.28
CA LEU A 136 5.79 10.21 -2.28
C LEU A 136 6.46 11.09 -3.35
N LEU A 137 5.94 11.06 -4.57
CA LEU A 137 6.48 11.85 -5.68
C LEU A 137 6.46 13.35 -5.39
N ASN A 138 5.35 13.87 -4.85
CA ASN A 138 5.23 15.27 -4.45
C ASN A 138 6.19 15.62 -3.31
N ARG A 139 6.37 14.74 -2.34
CA ARG A 139 7.31 14.91 -1.25
C ARG A 139 8.75 15.00 -1.76
N LEU A 140 9.15 14.08 -2.62
CA LEU A 140 10.48 14.07 -3.22
C LEU A 140 10.70 15.28 -4.13
N ALA A 141 9.69 15.68 -4.91
CA ALA A 141 9.79 16.84 -5.82
C ALA A 141 9.85 18.19 -5.09
N GLY A 142 9.52 18.25 -3.81
CA GLY A 142 9.41 19.50 -3.05
C GLY A 142 8.29 20.44 -3.52
N LYS A 143 7.41 19.99 -4.41
CA LYS A 143 6.28 20.75 -4.98
C LYS A 143 5.13 19.80 -5.31
N LYS A 144 3.88 20.33 -5.35
CA LYS A 144 2.70 19.58 -5.80
C LYS A 144 2.71 19.39 -7.33
N LYS A 145 3.55 18.49 -7.84
CA LYS A 145 3.64 18.17 -9.27
C LYS A 145 2.73 17.02 -9.69
N ALA A 146 2.56 16.00 -8.84
CA ALA A 146 1.65 14.90 -9.08
C ALA A 146 0.29 15.17 -8.44
N LYS A 147 -0.81 14.81 -9.14
CA LYS A 147 -2.17 14.92 -8.59
C LYS A 147 -2.34 13.89 -7.48
N THR A 148 -2.73 14.35 -6.30
CA THR A 148 -3.04 13.51 -5.15
C THR A 148 -4.56 13.49 -4.89
N GLY A 149 -5.08 12.37 -4.39
CA GLY A 149 -6.48 12.24 -3.98
C GLY A 149 -6.71 10.88 -3.34
N ASN A 150 -7.73 10.79 -2.48
CA ASN A 150 -8.07 9.55 -1.77
C ASN A 150 -8.94 8.59 -2.62
N SER A 151 -9.26 8.97 -3.87
CA SER A 151 -10.04 8.13 -4.77
C SER A 151 -9.14 7.38 -5.76
N PRO A 152 -9.37 6.09 -6.03
CA PRO A 152 -8.67 5.33 -7.04
C PRO A 152 -8.78 5.96 -8.44
N GLY A 153 -7.66 6.02 -9.20
CA GLY A 153 -7.65 6.52 -10.58
C GLY A 153 -7.37 8.01 -10.74
N VAL A 154 -6.84 8.70 -9.72
CA VAL A 154 -6.50 10.15 -9.78
C VAL A 154 -5.38 10.42 -10.79
N THR A 155 -4.37 9.56 -10.88
CA THR A 155 -3.27 9.69 -11.87
C THR A 155 -3.71 9.07 -13.19
N LYS A 156 -3.93 9.90 -14.21
CA LYS A 156 -4.42 9.49 -15.54
C LYS A 156 -3.32 9.32 -16.59
N GLY A 157 -2.09 9.79 -16.33
CA GLY A 157 -0.98 9.77 -17.27
C GLY A 157 0.36 9.59 -16.61
N GLN A 158 1.39 9.31 -17.41
CA GLN A 158 2.77 9.17 -16.94
C GLN A 158 3.48 10.51 -17.06
N GLN A 159 4.29 10.87 -16.05
CA GLN A 159 5.12 12.08 -16.10
C GLN A 159 6.46 11.82 -15.40
N TRP A 160 7.54 12.46 -15.90
CA TRP A 160 8.84 12.45 -15.26
C TRP A 160 8.93 13.57 -14.21
N ILE A 161 9.38 13.22 -13.03
CA ILE A 161 9.58 14.12 -11.90
C ILE A 161 11.04 14.03 -11.47
N ARG A 162 11.77 15.14 -11.52
CA ARG A 162 13.17 15.20 -11.10
C ARG A 162 13.26 15.49 -9.59
N TYR A 163 14.05 14.70 -8.89
CA TYR A 163 14.43 14.89 -7.50
C TYR A 163 15.92 15.18 -7.41
N LYS A 164 16.27 16.43 -7.05
CA LYS A 164 17.64 16.95 -7.11
C LYS A 164 18.27 16.65 -8.50
N ASN A 165 19.55 16.38 -8.55
CA ASN A 165 20.26 16.03 -9.78
C ASN A 165 20.51 14.52 -9.93
N ASP A 166 20.12 13.72 -8.93
CA ASP A 166 20.53 12.31 -8.80
C ASP A 166 19.40 11.32 -9.11
N LEU A 167 18.13 11.75 -9.18
CA LEU A 167 17.00 10.84 -9.35
C LEU A 167 15.92 11.46 -10.24
N GLU A 168 15.50 10.72 -11.25
CA GLU A 168 14.34 11.00 -12.09
C GLU A 168 13.29 9.91 -11.87
N LEU A 169 12.07 10.32 -11.51
CA LEU A 169 10.97 9.43 -11.15
C LEU A 169 9.89 9.48 -12.21
N LEU A 170 9.49 8.31 -12.70
CA LEU A 170 8.34 8.17 -13.59
C LEU A 170 7.11 7.80 -12.78
N ASP A 171 6.13 8.69 -12.71
CA ASP A 171 4.83 8.41 -12.11
C ASP A 171 4.02 7.48 -13.02
N THR A 172 3.38 6.48 -12.42
CA THR A 172 2.50 5.57 -13.14
C THR A 172 1.11 5.52 -12.49
N PRO A 173 0.05 5.26 -13.26
CA PRO A 173 -1.26 4.96 -12.69
C PRO A 173 -1.18 3.79 -11.71
N GLY A 174 -2.06 3.77 -10.71
CA GLY A 174 -2.19 2.63 -9.80
C GLY A 174 -2.66 1.39 -10.56
N ILE A 175 -2.00 0.25 -10.33
CA ILE A 175 -2.28 -0.99 -11.03
C ILE A 175 -2.78 -2.02 -10.02
N LEU A 176 -4.06 -2.39 -10.14
CA LEU A 176 -4.64 -3.56 -9.49
C LEU A 176 -4.81 -4.68 -10.53
N TRP A 177 -4.90 -5.93 -10.11
CA TRP A 177 -5.20 -7.05 -11.01
C TRP A 177 -6.71 -7.30 -11.13
N PRO A 178 -7.17 -7.86 -12.27
CA PRO A 178 -8.61 -7.84 -12.62
C PRO A 178 -9.48 -8.72 -11.76
N LYS A 179 -8.94 -9.79 -11.21
CA LYS A 179 -9.67 -10.76 -10.39
C LYS A 179 -8.79 -11.16 -9.21
N PHE A 180 -9.36 -11.11 -8.02
CA PHE A 180 -8.74 -11.66 -6.83
C PHE A 180 -9.12 -13.15 -6.75
N GLU A 181 -8.13 -14.04 -6.88
CA GLU A 181 -8.32 -15.48 -6.67
C GLU A 181 -8.70 -15.74 -5.22
N ASP A 182 -8.04 -15.04 -4.32
CA ASP A 182 -8.37 -14.99 -2.89
C ASP A 182 -9.24 -13.77 -2.59
N GLN A 183 -10.49 -14.01 -2.16
CA GLN A 183 -11.43 -12.96 -1.80
C GLN A 183 -11.02 -12.22 -0.52
N GLU A 184 -10.21 -12.82 0.33
CA GLU A 184 -9.67 -12.17 1.52
C GLU A 184 -8.76 -11.00 1.13
N ILE A 185 -7.91 -11.16 0.13
CA ILE A 185 -7.12 -10.05 -0.43
C ILE A 185 -8.04 -8.90 -0.87
N GLY A 186 -9.16 -9.23 -1.52
CA GLY A 186 -10.17 -8.24 -1.91
C GLY A 186 -10.73 -7.46 -0.71
N LYS A 187 -11.06 -8.14 0.39
CA LYS A 187 -11.55 -7.51 1.62
C LYS A 187 -10.47 -6.63 2.28
N LYS A 188 -9.23 -7.10 2.38
CA LYS A 188 -8.08 -6.33 2.89
C LYS A 188 -7.88 -5.04 2.09
N LEU A 189 -7.91 -5.13 0.76
CA LEU A 189 -7.78 -3.98 -0.14
C LEU A 189 -8.96 -3.01 -0.04
N ALA A 190 -10.19 -3.52 0.11
CA ALA A 190 -11.38 -2.71 0.32
C ALA A 190 -11.31 -1.97 1.67
N LEU A 191 -10.96 -2.69 2.75
CA LEU A 191 -10.83 -2.13 4.09
C LEU A 191 -9.81 -0.98 4.14
N THR A 192 -8.69 -1.08 3.43
CA THR A 192 -7.63 -0.06 3.40
C THR A 192 -7.82 1.04 2.36
N GLY A 193 -8.90 0.98 1.57
CA GLY A 193 -9.28 2.02 0.61
C GLY A 193 -8.57 1.94 -0.75
N ALA A 194 -7.97 0.79 -1.10
CA ALA A 194 -7.40 0.57 -2.43
C ALA A 194 -8.47 0.33 -3.50
N ILE A 195 -9.67 -0.11 -3.08
CA ILE A 195 -10.85 -0.36 -3.93
C ILE A 195 -11.90 0.71 -3.64
N LYS A 196 -12.64 1.12 -4.67
CA LYS A 196 -13.74 2.09 -4.56
C LYS A 196 -14.90 1.52 -3.73
N GLU A 197 -15.49 2.33 -2.86
CA GLU A 197 -16.58 1.92 -1.96
C GLU A 197 -17.83 1.42 -2.68
N GLN A 198 -18.08 1.88 -3.90
CA GLN A 198 -19.19 1.46 -4.74
C GLN A 198 -19.08 0.00 -5.25
N LEU A 199 -17.95 -0.68 -5.03
CA LEU A 199 -17.66 -2.01 -5.55
C LEU A 199 -17.80 -3.12 -4.49
N PHE A 200 -18.21 -2.78 -3.27
CA PHE A 200 -18.40 -3.73 -2.18
C PHE A 200 -19.51 -3.28 -1.22
N HIS A 201 -20.09 -4.21 -0.46
CA HIS A 201 -20.99 -3.91 0.63
C HIS A 201 -20.19 -3.47 1.86
N GLN A 202 -20.52 -2.31 2.41
CA GLN A 202 -19.74 -1.71 3.49
C GLN A 202 -19.87 -2.50 4.80
N ASP A 203 -21.01 -3.11 5.05
CA ASP A 203 -21.23 -4.01 6.18
C ASP A 203 -20.31 -5.23 6.16
N ASP A 204 -20.20 -5.93 5.02
CA ASP A 204 -19.27 -7.07 4.86
C ASP A 204 -17.82 -6.69 5.22
N ILE A 205 -17.39 -5.49 4.81
CA ILE A 205 -16.02 -5.02 5.05
C ILE A 205 -15.84 -4.53 6.49
N ALA A 206 -16.87 -3.91 7.09
CA ALA A 206 -16.84 -3.51 8.49
C ALA A 206 -16.78 -4.74 9.41
N LEU A 207 -17.62 -5.77 9.15
CA LEU A 207 -17.59 -7.03 9.89
C LEU A 207 -16.24 -7.72 9.78
N TYR A 208 -15.67 -7.84 8.56
CA TYR A 208 -14.34 -8.37 8.36
C TYR A 208 -13.27 -7.61 9.18
N GLY A 209 -13.34 -6.27 9.19
CA GLY A 209 -12.45 -5.44 9.98
C GLY A 209 -12.60 -5.68 11.48
N LEU A 210 -13.82 -5.78 11.99
CA LEU A 210 -14.10 -6.06 13.41
C LEU A 210 -13.59 -7.44 13.81
N ASP A 211 -13.87 -8.51 13.04
CA ASP A 211 -13.35 -9.86 13.28
C ASP A 211 -11.83 -9.85 13.41
N PHE A 212 -11.15 -9.18 12.48
CA PHE A 212 -9.69 -9.05 12.51
C PHE A 212 -9.20 -8.34 13.78
N PHE A 213 -9.83 -7.21 14.16
CA PHE A 213 -9.42 -6.48 15.37
C PHE A 213 -9.75 -7.21 16.66
N ILE A 214 -10.84 -7.96 16.74
CA ILE A 214 -11.15 -8.83 17.88
C ILE A 214 -10.04 -9.86 18.05
N GLN A 215 -9.59 -10.48 16.98
CA GLN A 215 -8.60 -11.55 17.00
C GLN A 215 -7.19 -11.03 17.33
N PHE A 216 -6.74 -9.93 16.73
CA PHE A 216 -5.34 -9.52 16.78
C PHE A 216 -5.07 -8.25 17.60
N TYR A 217 -6.08 -7.38 17.77
CA TYR A 217 -5.92 -6.07 18.42
C TYR A 217 -7.12 -5.71 19.31
N PRO A 218 -7.62 -6.63 20.19
CA PRO A 218 -8.85 -6.42 20.96
C PRO A 218 -8.78 -5.20 21.88
N GLU A 219 -7.61 -4.91 22.47
CA GLU A 219 -7.42 -3.75 23.34
C GLU A 219 -7.56 -2.42 22.60
N GLN A 220 -7.09 -2.36 21.35
CA GLN A 220 -7.21 -1.17 20.51
C GLN A 220 -8.68 -0.92 20.16
N LEU A 221 -9.42 -1.98 19.82
CA LEU A 221 -10.84 -1.93 19.52
C LEU A 221 -11.65 -1.47 20.73
N ALA A 222 -11.39 -2.11 21.89
CA ALA A 222 -12.03 -1.77 23.16
C ALA A 222 -11.79 -0.29 23.54
N LYS A 223 -10.55 0.17 23.44
CA LYS A 223 -10.18 1.55 23.74
C LYS A 223 -10.90 2.55 22.83
N ARG A 224 -10.98 2.26 21.52
CA ARG A 224 -11.58 3.18 20.54
C ARG A 224 -13.08 3.38 20.76
N TYR A 225 -13.82 2.29 21.05
CA TYR A 225 -15.27 2.30 21.16
C TYR A 225 -15.77 2.17 22.61
N GLN A 226 -14.88 2.21 23.60
CA GLN A 226 -15.21 2.08 25.03
C GLN A 226 -15.99 0.77 25.29
N LEU A 227 -15.45 -0.35 24.78
CA LEU A 227 -16.04 -1.68 24.92
C LEU A 227 -15.52 -2.35 26.20
N THR A 228 -16.39 -3.13 26.83
CA THR A 228 -16.02 -4.03 27.94
C THR A 228 -15.48 -5.36 27.39
N GLN A 229 -14.96 -6.22 28.26
CA GLN A 229 -14.56 -7.58 27.89
C GLN A 229 -15.77 -8.43 27.46
N GLU A 230 -16.94 -8.18 28.05
CA GLU A 230 -18.20 -8.86 27.68
C GLU A 230 -18.66 -8.41 26.29
N ASP A 231 -18.56 -7.11 25.97
CA ASP A 231 -18.89 -6.58 24.65
C ASP A 231 -18.05 -7.26 23.53
N LEU A 232 -16.78 -7.59 23.80
CA LEU A 232 -15.90 -8.26 22.84
C LEU A 232 -16.25 -9.75 22.60
N GLN A 233 -17.13 -10.34 23.42
CA GLN A 233 -17.64 -11.71 23.24
C GLN A 233 -18.93 -11.76 22.41
N LEU A 234 -19.50 -10.61 22.07
CA LEU A 234 -20.67 -10.53 21.18
C LEU A 234 -20.33 -11.08 19.79
N SER A 235 -21.37 -11.52 19.08
CA SER A 235 -21.21 -11.77 17.64
C SER A 235 -20.80 -10.47 16.93
N THR A 236 -20.00 -10.58 15.87
CA THR A 236 -19.51 -9.37 15.15
C THR A 236 -20.64 -8.47 14.66
N PRO A 237 -21.81 -9.00 14.15
CA PRO A 237 -22.96 -8.17 13.84
C PRO A 237 -23.54 -7.44 15.05
N ASP A 238 -23.67 -8.10 16.20
CA ASP A 238 -24.18 -7.48 17.43
C ASP A 238 -23.21 -6.41 17.95
N LEU A 239 -21.89 -6.69 17.87
CA LEU A 239 -20.87 -5.74 18.22
C LEU A 239 -20.90 -4.49 17.30
N LEU A 240 -21.10 -4.68 15.99
CA LEU A 240 -21.28 -3.55 15.08
C LEU A 240 -22.50 -2.71 15.42
N MET A 241 -23.62 -3.34 15.78
CA MET A 241 -24.81 -2.63 16.26
C MET A 241 -24.55 -1.85 17.54
N LEU A 242 -23.87 -2.46 18.52
CA LEU A 242 -23.46 -1.80 19.77
C LEU A 242 -22.57 -0.57 19.49
N ILE A 243 -21.57 -0.73 18.61
CA ILE A 243 -20.69 0.37 18.20
C ILE A 243 -21.53 1.48 17.52
N THR A 244 -22.46 1.10 16.65
CA THR A 244 -23.36 2.05 15.95
C THR A 244 -24.14 2.90 16.95
N GLN A 245 -24.74 2.28 17.96
CA GLN A 245 -25.47 2.95 19.04
C GLN A 245 -24.55 3.85 19.88
N LYS A 246 -23.38 3.34 20.31
CA LYS A 246 -22.38 4.12 21.08
C LYS A 246 -21.85 5.34 20.30
N GLN A 247 -21.84 5.29 18.97
CA GLN A 247 -21.46 6.43 18.11
C GLN A 247 -22.62 7.40 17.83
N GLY A 248 -23.81 7.15 18.38
CA GLY A 248 -24.95 8.03 18.25
C GLY A 248 -25.75 7.88 16.94
N PHE A 249 -25.52 6.81 16.19
CA PHE A 249 -26.21 6.54 14.92
C PHE A 249 -27.52 5.74 15.11
N GLN A 250 -27.95 5.51 16.35
CA GLN A 250 -29.12 4.68 16.68
C GLN A 250 -28.98 3.26 16.09
N GLU A 251 -29.87 2.88 15.18
CA GLU A 251 -29.85 1.59 14.49
C GLU A 251 -29.43 1.70 13.02
N ASP A 252 -28.81 2.83 12.62
CA ASP A 252 -28.33 3.05 11.25
C ASP A 252 -27.05 2.25 11.01
N TYR A 253 -27.24 0.98 10.67
CA TYR A 253 -26.17 0.00 10.44
C TYR A 253 -25.19 0.43 9.34
N GLU A 254 -25.68 1.13 8.31
CA GLU A 254 -24.86 1.63 7.22
C GLU A 254 -23.87 2.71 7.70
N LYS A 255 -24.36 3.68 8.49
CA LYS A 255 -23.50 4.69 9.10
C LYS A 255 -22.51 4.09 10.10
N GLY A 256 -22.92 3.08 10.86
CA GLY A 256 -22.04 2.33 11.74
C GLY A 256 -20.90 1.67 10.98
N SER A 257 -21.21 0.95 9.90
CA SER A 257 -20.25 0.30 9.02
C SER A 257 -19.26 1.28 8.40
N GLN A 258 -19.76 2.40 7.86
CA GLN A 258 -18.91 3.47 7.32
C GLN A 258 -17.96 4.03 8.37
N ARG A 259 -18.48 4.25 9.60
CA ARG A 259 -17.67 4.77 10.69
C ARG A 259 -16.51 3.82 11.05
N VAL A 260 -16.81 2.53 11.19
CA VAL A 260 -15.78 1.51 11.50
C VAL A 260 -14.72 1.48 10.41
N ILE A 261 -15.09 1.42 9.14
CA ILE A 261 -14.16 1.42 8.02
C ILE A 261 -13.27 2.68 8.02
N HIS A 262 -13.86 3.86 8.22
CA HIS A 262 -13.10 5.11 8.25
C HIS A 262 -12.15 5.18 9.45
N ASP A 263 -12.59 4.76 10.62
CA ASP A 263 -11.75 4.77 11.82
C ASP A 263 -10.55 3.82 11.69
N ILE A 264 -10.72 2.67 11.02
CA ILE A 264 -9.63 1.75 10.68
C ILE A 264 -8.67 2.40 9.67
N ARG A 265 -9.18 2.97 8.58
CA ARG A 265 -8.37 3.62 7.53
C ARG A 265 -7.54 4.78 8.06
N ASP A 266 -8.14 5.58 8.94
CA ASP A 266 -7.53 6.77 9.53
C ASP A 266 -6.58 6.45 10.69
N GLY A 267 -6.44 5.17 11.07
CA GLY A 267 -5.56 4.73 12.15
C GLY A 267 -6.08 5.09 13.55
N LYS A 268 -7.38 5.38 13.70
CA LYS A 268 -7.98 5.73 15.01
C LYS A 268 -8.06 4.55 15.97
N LEU A 269 -7.97 3.32 15.45
CA LEU A 269 -7.82 2.11 16.24
C LEU A 269 -6.35 1.82 16.62
N GLY A 270 -5.41 2.68 16.22
CA GLY A 270 -3.97 2.44 16.42
C GLY A 270 -3.31 1.80 15.21
N LYS A 271 -2.08 1.30 15.40
CA LYS A 271 -1.28 0.69 14.34
C LYS A 271 -1.65 -0.79 14.19
N TYR A 272 -1.79 -1.24 12.94
CA TYR A 272 -2.15 -2.62 12.65
C TYR A 272 -1.55 -3.08 11.31
N THR A 273 -1.47 -4.39 11.12
CA THR A 273 -1.08 -4.99 9.84
C THR A 273 -1.98 -6.20 9.58
N LEU A 274 -2.72 -6.16 8.47
CA LEU A 274 -3.68 -7.19 8.07
C LEU A 274 -2.99 -8.46 7.53
N ASP A 275 -1.83 -8.29 6.90
CA ASP A 275 -1.01 -9.42 6.48
C ASP A 275 -0.13 -9.84 7.65
N ARG A 276 -0.53 -10.90 8.34
CA ARG A 276 0.22 -11.44 9.47
C ARG A 276 1.37 -12.30 8.96
N TYR A 277 2.60 -11.98 9.40
CA TYR A 277 3.78 -12.73 8.97
C TYR A 277 3.71 -14.20 9.43
N GLU A 278 3.17 -14.43 10.61
CA GLU A 278 3.01 -15.76 11.22
C GLU A 278 2.09 -16.67 10.41
N GLU A 279 1.19 -16.13 9.60
CA GLU A 279 0.23 -16.87 8.76
C GLU A 279 0.82 -17.30 7.41
N MET A 280 2.03 -16.83 7.05
CA MET A 280 2.63 -17.16 5.75
C MET A 280 3.15 -18.60 5.64
N GLY A 281 3.25 -19.34 6.77
CA GLY A 281 3.88 -20.65 6.76
C GLY A 281 5.37 -20.60 6.39
N GLU A 282 6.21 -21.39 7.02
CA GLU A 282 7.64 -21.49 6.67
C GLU A 282 7.88 -21.97 5.23
#